data_5f70b8152822c500735a959dacbfbef9
#
_entry.id   5f70b8152822c500735a959dacbfbef9
#
_cell.length_a   1.000
_cell.length_b   1.000
_cell.length_c   1.000
_cell.angle_alpha   90.00
_cell.angle_beta   90.00
_cell.angle_gamma   90.00
#
_symmetry.space_group_name_H-M   'P 1'
#
loop_
_entity.id
_entity.type
_entity.pdbx_description
1 polymer ?
#
loop_
_entity_poly.entity_id
_entity_poly.type
_entity_poly.pdbx_seq_one_letter_code
_entity_poly.pdbx_strand_id
1 'polypeptide(L)'
;MAFRRKKGFTATRSKLTSRRLRTATVGTHVPRRSRADTNAASVGFSNPRKQRRATRGYVDTILPSTATRESSSQYARRVSRREFADEVRRRSRMRRTVALVACAVVALVAAGVAGTAAFFGSLDSRMGLAGSDASSALAAAKEGEPFYALVAADLDEAGSTGAVEGPDALALVRIDEAARAVSVVSIPANLRVVLSDGEAHPVRDAAASGDAAFVKAVADFAGVDIAHFVKTDAAGITRLVDAVGGVEVDISEEVDDPAAGDVYLPAGRQVLGGREALTLLRASNFENGIEQQTSNQRAVLGALSLKLLGGSTLDLLSLLDEVGGSFRTDLGARGALSLAGKLRGMDASAVRGALVPGQELQGDGASLYAASSDAWSTMMERVEAGEDPAVADEAPSVDPASFTITVRNGSAITGGAAQLAGTLEGRGFKVVETGNTDVYAAYDETLVVYNDDAYEAAAQTVVDALGFGRTVAGNGFYAFESDVLVVLGEDWKPTA
;
A
#
# COMPACT_ATOMS: atom_id res chain seq x y z
N MET A 1 19.57 -61.88 -18.78
CA MET A 1 18.73 -63.03 -18.39
C MET A 1 17.50 -62.56 -17.69
N ALA A 2 16.33 -63.01 -18.20
CA ALA A 2 14.99 -63.09 -17.57
C ALA A 2 14.31 -61.81 -17.12
N PHE A 3 13.42 -61.23 -17.87
CA PHE A 3 11.96 -61.48 -18.12
C PHE A 3 11.10 -61.76 -16.86
N ARG A 4 10.14 -60.84 -16.55
CA ARG A 4 8.72 -61.09 -16.26
C ARG A 4 7.97 -59.76 -16.03
N ARG A 5 7.14 -59.40 -16.96
CA ARG A 5 5.69 -59.54 -17.19
C ARG A 5 4.77 -58.79 -16.19
N LYS A 6 4.13 -57.80 -16.80
CA LYS A 6 2.80 -57.21 -16.70
C LYS A 6 1.81 -57.89 -15.75
N LYS A 7 1.10 -57.08 -14.95
CA LYS A 7 -0.33 -57.33 -14.58
C LYS A 7 -1.14 -56.06 -14.76
N GLY A 8 -2.26 -56.24 -15.44
CA GLY A 8 -3.14 -55.20 -15.92
C GLY A 8 -4.07 -54.65 -14.84
N PHE A 9 -4.51 -53.46 -15.08
CA PHE A 9 -5.57 -52.80 -14.34
C PHE A 9 -6.92 -53.19 -14.90
N THR A 10 -7.75 -53.85 -14.10
CA THR A 10 -9.16 -54.09 -14.34
C THR A 10 -9.98 -52.86 -13.93
N ALA A 11 -10.62 -52.27 -14.90
CA ALA A 11 -11.58 -51.18 -14.67
C ALA A 11 -12.85 -51.76 -14.03
N THR A 12 -13.12 -51.38 -12.79
CA THR A 12 -14.39 -51.69 -12.13
C THR A 12 -15.41 -50.60 -12.49
N ARG A 13 -16.37 -50.99 -13.31
CA ARG A 13 -17.55 -50.19 -13.65
C ARG A 13 -18.46 -50.10 -12.42
N SER A 14 -18.48 -48.95 -11.74
CA SER A 14 -19.51 -48.67 -10.73
C SER A 14 -20.81 -48.23 -11.42
N LYS A 15 -21.86 -49.00 -11.19
CA LYS A 15 -23.23 -48.69 -11.59
C LYS A 15 -23.73 -47.49 -10.77
N LEU A 16 -24.01 -46.40 -11.44
CA LEU A 16 -24.75 -45.27 -10.87
C LEU A 16 -26.24 -45.69 -10.78
N THR A 17 -26.70 -45.99 -9.58
CA THR A 17 -28.10 -46.06 -9.25
C THR A 17 -28.69 -44.68 -9.09
N SER A 18 -29.56 -44.28 -10.00
CA SER A 18 -30.35 -43.08 -9.91
C SER A 18 -31.31 -43.14 -8.72
N ARG A 19 -31.00 -42.47 -7.65
CA ARG A 19 -31.95 -42.19 -6.57
C ARG A 19 -32.87 -41.04 -6.99
N ARG A 20 -34.13 -41.36 -7.27
CA ARG A 20 -35.21 -40.36 -7.39
C ARG A 20 -35.33 -39.60 -6.07
N LEU A 21 -35.01 -38.31 -6.08
CA LEU A 21 -35.34 -37.39 -5.03
C LEU A 21 -36.86 -37.16 -5.04
N ARG A 22 -37.52 -37.58 -3.97
CA ARG A 22 -38.91 -37.20 -3.67
C ARG A 22 -38.88 -35.75 -3.22
N THR A 23 -39.53 -34.86 -3.94
CA THR A 23 -39.85 -33.50 -3.53
C THR A 23 -40.75 -33.53 -2.30
N ALA A 24 -40.23 -33.14 -1.17
CA ALA A 24 -41.05 -32.88 0.00
C ALA A 24 -41.72 -31.50 -0.16
N THR A 25 -43.04 -31.51 -0.20
CA THR A 25 -43.86 -30.31 -0.17
C THR A 25 -43.77 -29.72 1.24
N VAL A 26 -43.13 -28.57 1.39
CA VAL A 26 -43.12 -27.80 2.63
C VAL A 26 -44.45 -27.06 2.74
N GLY A 27 -45.30 -27.49 3.66
CA GLY A 27 -46.55 -26.81 4.00
C GLY A 27 -46.23 -25.51 4.75
N THR A 28 -46.62 -24.41 4.17
CA THR A 28 -46.59 -23.08 4.84
C THR A 28 -47.71 -22.98 5.86
N HIS A 29 -47.39 -23.05 7.13
CA HIS A 29 -48.26 -22.64 8.19
C HIS A 29 -48.42 -21.10 8.19
N VAL A 30 -49.64 -20.66 7.88
CA VAL A 30 -50.06 -19.24 8.10
C VAL A 30 -50.57 -19.10 9.52
N PRO A 31 -50.04 -18.24 10.36
CA PRO A 31 -50.59 -17.98 11.69
C PRO A 31 -51.87 -17.13 11.55
N ARG A 32 -52.95 -17.63 12.22
CA ARG A 32 -54.20 -16.89 12.43
C ARG A 32 -53.88 -15.65 13.25
N ARG A 33 -54.13 -14.48 12.69
CA ARG A 33 -54.27 -13.24 13.46
C ARG A 33 -55.76 -12.90 13.64
N SER A 34 -56.07 -12.54 14.88
CA SER A 34 -57.34 -12.14 15.42
C SER A 34 -57.97 -10.89 14.76
N ARG A 35 -59.30 -10.88 14.82
CA ARG A 35 -60.23 -9.83 14.45
C ARG A 35 -59.79 -8.46 15.00
N ALA A 36 -59.87 -7.46 14.14
CA ALA A 36 -60.23 -6.09 14.53
C ALA A 36 -61.21 -5.57 13.48
N ASP A 37 -62.33 -5.11 13.96
CA ASP A 37 -63.43 -4.57 13.19
C ASP A 37 -63.03 -3.27 12.47
N THR A 38 -63.28 -3.18 11.17
CA THR A 38 -63.55 -1.90 10.50
C THR A 38 -64.58 -2.13 9.41
N ASN A 39 -65.70 -1.43 9.54
CA ASN A 39 -66.77 -1.30 8.58
C ASN A 39 -66.21 -0.79 7.23
N ALA A 40 -66.32 -1.59 6.18
CA ALA A 40 -66.25 -1.11 4.82
C ALA A 40 -67.32 -1.84 4.01
N ALA A 41 -68.13 -1.06 3.35
CA ALA A 41 -69.32 -1.45 2.59
C ALA A 41 -69.01 -2.56 1.58
N SER A 42 -69.68 -3.66 1.69
CA SER A 42 -69.66 -4.76 0.70
C SER A 42 -70.43 -4.35 -0.54
N VAL A 43 -69.74 -4.06 -1.62
CA VAL A 43 -70.35 -4.08 -2.96
C VAL A 43 -70.47 -5.52 -3.38
N GLY A 44 -71.68 -6.05 -3.27
CA GLY A 44 -72.01 -7.42 -3.65
C GLY A 44 -71.95 -7.58 -5.16
N PHE A 45 -71.05 -8.42 -5.66
CA PHE A 45 -71.12 -8.92 -7.01
C PHE A 45 -72.19 -10.00 -7.08
N SER A 46 -73.35 -9.63 -7.60
CA SER A 46 -74.42 -10.56 -7.87
C SER A 46 -74.13 -11.45 -9.09
N ASN A 47 -74.25 -12.76 -8.89
CA ASN A 47 -73.99 -13.82 -9.84
C ASN A 47 -74.91 -13.69 -11.09
N PRO A 48 -74.44 -13.63 -12.31
CA PRO A 48 -75.21 -13.32 -13.51
C PRO A 48 -76.28 -14.39 -13.90
N ARG A 49 -76.35 -15.50 -13.17
CA ARG A 49 -77.36 -16.55 -13.42
C ARG A 49 -78.73 -16.27 -12.75
N LYS A 50 -78.87 -15.36 -11.82
CA LYS A 50 -80.18 -15.05 -11.18
C LYS A 50 -80.91 -13.87 -11.79
N GLN A 51 -80.29 -13.08 -12.66
CA GLN A 51 -80.97 -11.92 -13.30
C GLN A 51 -81.72 -12.23 -14.58
N ARG A 52 -81.66 -13.48 -15.07
CA ARG A 52 -82.41 -13.86 -16.32
C ARG A 52 -83.85 -14.22 -16.08
N ARG A 53 -84.38 -14.25 -14.86
CA ARG A 53 -85.78 -14.64 -14.57
C ARG A 53 -86.68 -13.47 -14.16
N ALA A 54 -86.16 -12.25 -13.93
CA ALA A 54 -86.95 -11.13 -13.43
C ALA A 54 -87.33 -10.09 -14.50
N THR A 55 -86.89 -10.23 -15.75
CA THR A 55 -87.11 -9.23 -16.80
C THR A 55 -87.99 -9.73 -17.96
N ARG A 56 -88.82 -10.72 -17.74
CA ARG A 56 -89.71 -11.23 -18.81
C ARG A 56 -91.15 -10.68 -18.68
N GLY A 57 -91.37 -9.56 -18.03
CA GLY A 57 -92.67 -9.03 -17.78
C GLY A 57 -92.91 -7.55 -18.04
N TYR A 58 -91.96 -6.80 -18.64
CA TYR A 58 -92.16 -5.36 -18.72
C TYR A 58 -91.49 -4.65 -19.92
N VAL A 59 -91.47 -5.26 -21.11
CA VAL A 59 -90.97 -4.57 -22.32
C VAL A 59 -91.81 -4.91 -23.53
N ASP A 60 -93.11 -4.76 -23.44
CA ASP A 60 -93.97 -4.94 -24.63
C ASP A 60 -94.87 -3.70 -24.96
N THR A 61 -94.53 -2.56 -24.46
CA THR A 61 -95.23 -1.34 -24.95
C THR A 61 -94.29 -0.13 -24.89
N ILE A 62 -93.85 0.34 -26.06
CA ILE A 62 -93.22 1.59 -26.39
C ILE A 62 -91.79 1.40 -26.94
N LEU A 63 -91.70 1.01 -28.23
CA LEU A 63 -90.66 1.50 -29.11
C LEU A 63 -91.02 1.18 -30.60
N PRO A 64 -90.92 2.11 -31.51
CA PRO A 64 -91.21 1.87 -32.93
C PRO A 64 -90.16 0.97 -33.52
N SER A 65 -90.60 -0.06 -34.24
CA SER A 65 -89.89 -1.23 -34.72
C SER A 65 -88.92 -1.03 -35.90
N THR A 66 -88.38 0.16 -36.11
CA THR A 66 -87.52 0.39 -37.29
C THR A 66 -86.08 0.89 -37.01
N ALA A 67 -85.71 1.22 -35.79
CA ALA A 67 -84.36 1.78 -35.53
C ALA A 67 -83.35 0.81 -34.95
N THR A 68 -83.73 -0.37 -34.50
CA THR A 68 -82.83 -1.25 -33.68
C THR A 68 -82.23 -2.41 -34.49
N ARG A 69 -82.62 -2.63 -35.74
CA ARG A 69 -82.05 -3.74 -36.54
C ARG A 69 -80.83 -3.35 -37.37
N GLU A 70 -80.64 -2.07 -37.66
CA GLU A 70 -79.49 -1.62 -38.45
C GLU A 70 -78.25 -1.41 -37.60
N SER A 71 -78.35 -0.98 -36.36
CA SER A 71 -77.20 -0.71 -35.50
C SER A 71 -76.51 -2.01 -35.00
N SER A 72 -77.23 -3.09 -34.74
CA SER A 72 -76.64 -4.32 -34.30
C SER A 72 -75.94 -5.12 -35.42
N SER A 73 -76.44 -4.98 -36.64
CA SER A 73 -75.82 -5.62 -37.81
C SER A 73 -74.58 -4.88 -38.33
N GLN A 74 -74.50 -3.56 -38.14
CA GLN A 74 -73.31 -2.75 -38.44
C GLN A 74 -72.20 -2.97 -37.42
N TYR A 75 -72.54 -3.18 -36.14
CA TYR A 75 -71.51 -3.51 -35.11
C TYR A 75 -70.97 -4.91 -35.20
N ALA A 76 -71.77 -5.87 -35.65
CA ALA A 76 -71.34 -7.26 -35.85
C ALA A 76 -70.50 -7.44 -37.13
N ARG A 77 -70.58 -6.52 -38.10
CA ARG A 77 -69.76 -6.55 -39.32
C ARG A 77 -68.38 -5.95 -39.18
N ARG A 78 -68.10 -5.17 -38.10
CA ARG A 78 -66.80 -4.49 -37.94
C ARG A 78 -65.69 -5.27 -37.29
N VAL A 79 -65.95 -6.42 -36.70
CA VAL A 79 -64.89 -7.28 -36.16
C VAL A 79 -65.00 -8.63 -36.82
N SER A 80 -64.40 -8.78 -37.98
CA SER A 80 -64.30 -10.08 -38.62
C SER A 80 -63.47 -10.99 -37.70
N ARG A 81 -63.88 -12.25 -37.58
CA ARG A 81 -63.10 -13.25 -36.81
C ARG A 81 -61.62 -13.31 -37.27
N ARG A 82 -61.36 -12.91 -38.48
CA ARG A 82 -59.99 -12.84 -39.05
C ARG A 82 -59.19 -11.67 -38.46
N GLU A 83 -59.78 -10.49 -38.40
CA GLU A 83 -59.09 -9.32 -37.81
C GLU A 83 -58.77 -9.49 -36.34
N PHE A 84 -59.68 -10.08 -35.57
CA PHE A 84 -59.43 -10.42 -34.17
C PHE A 84 -58.36 -11.50 -34.03
N ALA A 85 -58.35 -12.52 -34.85
CA ALA A 85 -57.32 -13.54 -34.85
C ALA A 85 -55.95 -12.99 -35.26
N ASP A 86 -55.90 -12.04 -36.20
CA ASP A 86 -54.66 -11.43 -36.65
C ASP A 86 -54.11 -10.44 -35.61
N GLU A 87 -54.97 -9.71 -34.91
CA GLU A 87 -54.55 -8.86 -33.78
C GLU A 87 -54.03 -9.64 -32.60
N VAL A 88 -54.66 -10.76 -32.23
CA VAL A 88 -54.19 -11.68 -31.19
C VAL A 88 -52.84 -12.31 -31.60
N ARG A 89 -52.69 -12.70 -32.88
CA ARG A 89 -51.43 -13.25 -33.39
C ARG A 89 -50.35 -12.16 -33.43
N ARG A 90 -50.69 -10.92 -33.81
CA ARG A 90 -49.76 -9.77 -33.81
C ARG A 90 -49.28 -9.45 -32.38
N ARG A 91 -50.22 -9.41 -31.41
CA ARG A 91 -49.88 -9.20 -29.97
C ARG A 91 -49.05 -10.37 -29.41
N SER A 92 -49.36 -11.60 -29.78
CA SER A 92 -48.57 -12.75 -29.34
C SER A 92 -47.17 -12.79 -29.99
N ARG A 93 -47.03 -12.42 -31.25
CA ARG A 93 -45.71 -12.24 -31.90
C ARG A 93 -44.94 -11.11 -31.26
N MET A 94 -45.55 -9.94 -31.05
CA MET A 94 -44.91 -8.79 -30.39
C MET A 94 -44.47 -9.15 -28.95
N ARG A 95 -45.27 -9.88 -28.18
CA ARG A 95 -44.87 -10.37 -26.84
C ARG A 95 -43.70 -11.36 -26.92
N ARG A 96 -43.69 -12.26 -27.93
CA ARG A 96 -42.57 -13.18 -28.14
C ARG A 96 -41.30 -12.47 -28.57
N THR A 97 -41.39 -11.47 -29.46
CA THR A 97 -40.22 -10.67 -29.86
C THR A 97 -39.68 -9.82 -28.69
N VAL A 98 -40.55 -9.18 -27.90
CA VAL A 98 -40.16 -8.47 -26.71
C VAL A 98 -39.50 -9.39 -25.67
N ALA A 99 -40.06 -10.59 -25.46
CA ALA A 99 -39.47 -11.58 -24.57
C ALA A 99 -38.11 -12.09 -25.06
N LEU A 100 -37.95 -12.30 -26.37
CA LEU A 100 -36.66 -12.71 -26.96
C LEU A 100 -35.60 -11.60 -26.83
N VAL A 101 -35.99 -10.36 -27.09
CA VAL A 101 -35.07 -9.20 -26.89
C VAL A 101 -34.68 -9.05 -25.41
N ALA A 102 -35.65 -9.16 -24.50
CA ALA A 102 -35.36 -9.13 -23.07
C ALA A 102 -34.43 -10.28 -22.65
N CYS A 103 -34.64 -11.52 -23.12
CA CYS A 103 -33.73 -12.64 -22.87
C CYS A 103 -32.34 -12.41 -23.47
N ALA A 104 -32.25 -11.83 -24.67
CA ALA A 104 -30.96 -11.47 -25.29
C ALA A 104 -30.21 -10.40 -24.48
N VAL A 105 -30.90 -9.39 -24.00
CA VAL A 105 -30.31 -8.36 -23.14
C VAL A 105 -29.82 -8.96 -21.82
N VAL A 106 -30.63 -9.81 -21.17
CA VAL A 106 -30.23 -10.51 -19.94
C VAL A 106 -29.02 -11.41 -20.20
N ALA A 107 -29.00 -12.13 -21.32
CA ALA A 107 -27.86 -12.98 -21.71
C ALA A 107 -26.58 -12.15 -21.96
N LEU A 108 -26.68 -10.99 -22.61
CA LEU A 108 -25.56 -10.08 -22.83
C LEU A 108 -25.03 -9.49 -21.51
N VAL A 109 -25.93 -9.09 -20.61
CA VAL A 109 -25.55 -8.61 -19.26
C VAL A 109 -24.89 -9.75 -18.48
N ALA A 110 -25.44 -10.94 -18.48
CA ALA A 110 -24.86 -12.10 -17.80
C ALA A 110 -23.48 -12.48 -18.38
N ALA A 111 -23.33 -12.43 -19.71
CA ALA A 111 -22.03 -12.65 -20.36
C ALA A 111 -21.01 -11.55 -20.01
N GLY A 112 -21.44 -10.28 -19.93
CA GLY A 112 -20.62 -9.19 -19.48
C GLY A 112 -20.15 -9.37 -18.03
N VAL A 113 -21.05 -9.72 -17.11
CA VAL A 113 -20.72 -10.01 -15.71
C VAL A 113 -19.79 -11.22 -15.58
N ALA A 114 -20.04 -12.29 -16.33
CA ALA A 114 -19.16 -13.46 -16.33
C ALA A 114 -17.77 -13.13 -16.92
N GLY A 115 -17.72 -12.36 -18.00
CA GLY A 115 -16.48 -11.89 -18.62
C GLY A 115 -15.63 -11.03 -17.67
N THR A 116 -16.25 -10.08 -16.98
CA THR A 116 -15.55 -9.25 -15.98
C THR A 116 -15.08 -10.09 -14.78
N ALA A 117 -15.88 -11.02 -14.30
CA ALA A 117 -15.48 -11.90 -13.20
C ALA A 117 -14.30 -12.82 -13.61
N ALA A 118 -14.30 -13.37 -14.82
CA ALA A 118 -13.21 -14.17 -15.34
C ALA A 118 -11.93 -13.34 -15.53
N PHE A 119 -12.04 -12.10 -16.01
CA PHE A 119 -10.92 -11.18 -16.19
C PHE A 119 -10.25 -10.87 -14.84
N PHE A 120 -11.03 -10.42 -13.84
CA PHE A 120 -10.48 -10.16 -12.50
C PHE A 120 -9.93 -11.43 -11.85
N GLY A 121 -10.59 -12.58 -12.02
CA GLY A 121 -10.08 -13.85 -11.52
C GLY A 121 -8.74 -14.24 -12.16
N SER A 122 -8.50 -13.92 -13.44
CA SER A 122 -7.22 -14.15 -14.08
C SER A 122 -6.12 -13.20 -13.57
N LEU A 123 -6.45 -11.93 -13.29
CA LEU A 123 -5.54 -11.00 -12.66
C LEU A 123 -5.15 -11.47 -11.25
N ASP A 124 -6.16 -11.77 -10.42
CA ASP A 124 -5.95 -12.22 -9.04
C ASP A 124 -5.10 -13.51 -8.99
N SER A 125 -5.26 -14.43 -9.97
CA SER A 125 -4.44 -15.64 -10.04
C SER A 125 -2.97 -15.37 -10.42
N ARG A 126 -2.70 -14.30 -11.16
CA ARG A 126 -1.33 -13.89 -11.53
C ARG A 126 -0.62 -13.11 -10.43
N MET A 127 -1.37 -12.26 -9.70
CA MET A 127 -0.86 -11.38 -8.64
C MET A 127 -0.85 -12.07 -7.27
N GLY A 128 -1.70 -13.07 -7.06
CA GLY A 128 -1.94 -13.65 -5.76
C GLY A 128 -0.72 -14.34 -5.16
N LEU A 129 -0.72 -14.46 -3.83
CA LEU A 129 0.28 -15.16 -3.02
C LEU A 129 0.18 -16.68 -3.15
N ALA A 130 -0.14 -17.20 -4.36
CA ALA A 130 -0.26 -18.64 -4.59
C ALA A 130 1.07 -19.34 -4.29
N GLY A 131 1.04 -20.28 -3.33
CA GLY A 131 2.24 -20.99 -2.86
C GLY A 131 3.01 -20.27 -1.76
N SER A 132 2.59 -19.07 -1.34
CA SER A 132 3.11 -18.35 -0.17
C SER A 132 2.20 -18.60 1.05
N ASP A 133 2.79 -18.65 2.21
CA ASP A 133 2.12 -18.77 3.50
C ASP A 133 1.84 -17.41 4.16
N ALA A 134 2.25 -16.30 3.52
CA ALA A 134 2.16 -14.94 4.07
C ALA A 134 0.78 -14.59 4.63
N SER A 135 -0.30 -15.05 3.97
CA SER A 135 -1.68 -14.78 4.41
C SER A 135 -1.99 -15.27 5.83
N SER A 136 -1.21 -16.20 6.36
CA SER A 136 -1.37 -16.68 7.74
C SER A 136 -0.83 -15.73 8.80
N ALA A 137 0.03 -14.78 8.40
CA ALA A 137 0.63 -13.76 9.26
C ALA A 137 -0.03 -12.38 9.09
N LEU A 138 -0.91 -12.22 8.10
CA LEU A 138 -1.59 -10.94 7.85
C LEU A 138 -2.82 -10.76 8.74
N ALA A 139 -2.98 -9.56 9.28
CA ALA A 139 -4.15 -9.13 10.00
C ALA A 139 -5.24 -8.61 9.05
N ALA A 140 -6.49 -8.66 9.47
CA ALA A 140 -7.58 -8.06 8.70
C ALA A 140 -7.56 -6.53 8.82
N ALA A 141 -7.46 -5.82 7.71
CA ALA A 141 -7.63 -4.38 7.69
C ALA A 141 -9.07 -4.02 8.11
N LYS A 142 -9.21 -3.02 8.97
CA LYS A 142 -10.51 -2.50 9.38
C LYS A 142 -10.94 -1.38 8.43
N GLU A 143 -12.18 -1.42 7.99
CA GLU A 143 -12.71 -0.43 7.05
C GLU A 143 -12.67 0.98 7.65
N GLY A 144 -12.02 1.92 6.96
CA GLY A 144 -11.93 3.32 7.36
C GLY A 144 -10.87 3.62 8.43
N GLU A 145 -10.16 2.63 8.95
CA GLU A 145 -9.00 2.84 9.82
C GLU A 145 -7.71 2.79 9.00
N PRO A 146 -6.66 3.52 9.41
CA PRO A 146 -5.33 3.35 8.83
C PRO A 146 -4.82 1.92 9.02
N PHE A 147 -4.03 1.44 8.07
CA PHE A 147 -3.45 0.10 8.14
C PHE A 147 -2.01 0.09 7.67
N TYR A 148 -1.28 -0.97 8.00
CA TYR A 148 0.09 -1.18 7.57
C TYR A 148 0.17 -2.22 6.46
N ALA A 149 1.01 -1.93 5.46
CA ALA A 149 1.41 -2.84 4.42
C ALA A 149 2.94 -3.02 4.45
N LEU A 150 3.41 -4.24 4.26
CA LEU A 150 4.83 -4.52 4.07
C LEU A 150 5.11 -4.64 2.57
N VAL A 151 6.04 -3.83 2.09
CA VAL A 151 6.56 -3.90 0.72
C VAL A 151 7.98 -4.45 0.77
N ALA A 152 8.25 -5.49 0.02
CA ALA A 152 9.54 -6.14 -0.05
C ALA A 152 9.96 -6.36 -1.50
N ALA A 153 11.22 -6.10 -1.81
CA ALA A 153 11.78 -6.35 -3.11
C ALA A 153 13.12 -7.09 -3.00
N ASP A 154 13.26 -8.11 -3.81
CA ASP A 154 14.54 -8.77 -4.06
C ASP A 154 15.16 -8.07 -5.28
N LEU A 155 16.17 -7.23 -5.01
CA LEU A 155 16.80 -6.39 -6.02
C LEU A 155 17.96 -7.10 -6.73
N ASP A 156 18.46 -8.20 -6.18
CA ASP A 156 19.51 -8.96 -6.79
C ASP A 156 19.02 -9.72 -8.03
N GLU A 157 19.83 -9.70 -9.07
CA GLU A 157 19.54 -10.52 -10.24
C GLU A 157 19.87 -11.99 -9.93
N ALA A 158 18.95 -12.88 -10.30
CA ALA A 158 19.12 -14.30 -10.06
C ALA A 158 20.45 -14.81 -10.65
N GLY A 159 21.33 -15.31 -9.76
CA GLY A 159 22.65 -15.84 -10.13
C GLY A 159 23.76 -14.79 -10.25
N SER A 160 23.54 -13.55 -9.83
CA SER A 160 24.60 -12.54 -9.71
C SER A 160 25.63 -12.94 -8.65
N THR A 161 26.90 -12.59 -8.90
CA THR A 161 27.97 -12.85 -7.94
C THR A 161 27.80 -11.93 -6.73
N GLY A 162 27.66 -12.51 -5.55
CA GLY A 162 27.46 -11.75 -4.32
C GLY A 162 25.99 -11.50 -3.97
N ALA A 163 25.05 -12.04 -4.77
CA ALA A 163 23.63 -12.02 -4.40
C ALA A 163 23.42 -12.60 -2.99
N VAL A 164 22.68 -11.87 -2.18
CA VAL A 164 22.33 -12.28 -0.83
C VAL A 164 20.90 -12.84 -0.86
N GLU A 165 20.65 -13.93 -0.19
CA GLU A 165 19.35 -14.56 -0.15
C GLU A 165 18.36 -13.68 0.66
N GLY A 166 17.17 -13.42 0.12
CA GLY A 166 16.12 -12.65 0.76
C GLY A 166 15.98 -11.22 0.20
N PRO A 167 14.95 -10.48 0.62
CA PRO A 167 14.69 -9.14 0.12
C PRO A 167 15.72 -8.10 0.59
N ASP A 168 16.11 -7.21 -0.34
CA ASP A 168 17.12 -6.17 -0.12
C ASP A 168 16.49 -4.81 0.18
N ALA A 169 15.31 -4.53 -0.35
CA ALA A 169 14.58 -3.30 -0.11
C ALA A 169 13.28 -3.60 0.63
N LEU A 170 13.14 -3.01 1.82
CA LEU A 170 12.02 -3.23 2.71
C LEU A 170 11.41 -1.91 3.13
N ALA A 171 10.09 -1.82 3.07
CA ALA A 171 9.36 -0.67 3.57
C ALA A 171 8.10 -1.10 4.32
N LEU A 172 7.95 -0.62 5.55
CA LEU A 172 6.69 -0.63 6.27
C LEU A 172 5.91 0.62 5.90
N VAL A 173 4.76 0.45 5.29
CA VAL A 173 3.96 1.52 4.73
C VAL A 173 2.65 1.65 5.50
N ARG A 174 2.45 2.75 6.22
CA ARG A 174 1.17 3.08 6.82
C ARG A 174 0.33 3.86 5.82
N ILE A 175 -0.88 3.39 5.57
CA ILE A 175 -1.81 3.98 4.61
C ILE A 175 -3.03 4.49 5.37
N ASP A 176 -3.30 5.78 5.23
CA ASP A 176 -4.50 6.43 5.74
C ASP A 176 -5.38 6.87 4.56
N GLU A 177 -6.41 6.08 4.28
CA GLU A 177 -7.34 6.33 3.18
C GLU A 177 -8.17 7.60 3.38
N ALA A 178 -8.49 7.93 4.64
CA ALA A 178 -9.33 9.08 4.99
C ALA A 178 -8.56 10.40 4.87
N ALA A 179 -7.33 10.41 5.37
CA ALA A 179 -6.42 11.55 5.25
C ALA A 179 -5.74 11.63 3.86
N ARG A 180 -5.80 10.56 3.07
CA ARG A 180 -5.02 10.40 1.82
C ARG A 180 -3.53 10.65 2.07
N ALA A 181 -3.00 10.02 3.08
CA ALA A 181 -1.61 10.15 3.50
C ALA A 181 -0.95 8.78 3.57
N VAL A 182 0.34 8.76 3.27
CA VAL A 182 1.16 7.55 3.30
C VAL A 182 2.45 7.87 4.04
N SER A 183 2.75 7.07 5.07
CA SER A 183 4.05 7.11 5.75
C SER A 183 4.86 5.88 5.38
N VAL A 184 6.09 6.06 4.94
CA VAL A 184 7.00 5.01 4.48
C VAL A 184 8.18 4.91 5.43
N VAL A 185 8.26 3.85 6.19
CA VAL A 185 9.41 3.55 7.04
C VAL A 185 10.31 2.54 6.35
N SER A 186 11.48 2.98 5.90
CA SER A 186 12.48 2.08 5.31
C SER A 186 13.12 1.24 6.40
N ILE A 187 13.15 -0.07 6.18
CA ILE A 187 13.74 -1.05 7.09
C ILE A 187 15.02 -1.57 6.43
N PRO A 188 16.20 -1.41 7.04
CA PRO A 188 17.41 -2.03 6.52
C PRO A 188 17.26 -3.55 6.43
N ALA A 189 17.65 -4.15 5.31
CA ALA A 189 17.55 -5.60 5.13
C ALA A 189 18.42 -6.38 6.14
N ASN A 190 19.50 -5.77 6.63
CA ASN A 190 20.37 -6.27 7.68
C ASN A 190 19.93 -5.85 9.10
N LEU A 191 18.71 -5.31 9.27
CA LEU A 191 18.18 -4.99 10.59
C LEU A 191 18.26 -6.21 11.51
N ARG A 192 18.84 -6.02 12.68
CA ARG A 192 19.00 -7.06 13.69
C ARG A 192 17.65 -7.38 14.35
N VAL A 193 17.19 -8.59 14.16
CA VAL A 193 15.99 -9.14 14.81
C VAL A 193 16.33 -10.49 15.46
N VAL A 194 15.51 -10.90 16.45
CA VAL A 194 15.62 -12.24 17.03
C VAL A 194 14.62 -13.15 16.32
N LEU A 195 15.11 -14.21 15.70
CA LEU A 195 14.29 -15.20 15.01
C LEU A 195 13.84 -16.35 15.93
N SER A 196 13.16 -17.32 15.34
CA SER A 196 12.56 -18.45 16.08
C SER A 196 13.57 -19.37 16.77
N ASP A 197 14.84 -19.34 16.38
CA ASP A 197 15.96 -20.05 17.02
C ASP A 197 16.47 -19.35 18.30
N GLY A 198 16.00 -18.13 18.56
CA GLY A 198 16.43 -17.29 19.69
C GLY A 198 17.72 -16.51 19.44
N GLU A 199 18.29 -16.61 18.25
CA GLU A 199 19.50 -15.91 17.85
C GLU A 199 19.20 -14.63 17.08
N ALA A 200 20.19 -13.72 17.04
CA ALA A 200 20.09 -12.45 16.33
C ALA A 200 20.53 -12.62 14.87
N HIS A 201 19.65 -12.27 13.94
CA HIS A 201 19.85 -12.38 12.50
C HIS A 201 19.48 -11.08 11.79
N PRO A 202 19.94 -10.86 10.55
CA PRO A 202 19.33 -9.91 9.64
C PRO A 202 17.84 -10.21 9.42
N VAL A 203 16.98 -9.19 9.38
CA VAL A 203 15.53 -9.40 9.20
C VAL A 203 15.21 -10.13 7.90
N ARG A 204 16.00 -9.91 6.82
CA ARG A 204 15.85 -10.61 5.54
C ARG A 204 15.97 -12.13 5.65
N ASP A 205 16.76 -12.65 6.58
CA ASP A 205 16.98 -14.09 6.77
C ASP A 205 15.70 -14.82 7.22
N ALA A 206 14.73 -14.08 7.80
CA ALA A 206 13.43 -14.64 8.12
C ALA A 206 12.69 -15.16 6.88
N ALA A 207 12.98 -14.60 5.69
CA ALA A 207 12.38 -15.02 4.42
C ALA A 207 12.75 -16.47 4.03
N ALA A 208 13.89 -16.98 4.50
CA ALA A 208 14.29 -18.38 4.30
C ALA A 208 13.33 -19.38 4.98
N SER A 209 12.63 -18.95 6.05
CA SER A 209 11.60 -19.73 6.73
C SER A 209 10.19 -19.56 6.15
N GLY A 210 10.03 -18.78 5.09
CA GLY A 210 8.77 -18.50 4.43
C GLY A 210 8.31 -17.04 4.60
N ASP A 211 7.38 -16.65 3.73
CA ASP A 211 6.86 -15.28 3.74
C ASP A 211 6.10 -14.94 5.04
N ALA A 212 5.43 -15.92 5.66
CA ALA A 212 4.76 -15.72 6.95
C ALA A 212 5.74 -15.41 8.08
N ALA A 213 6.87 -16.13 8.13
CA ALA A 213 7.92 -15.88 9.13
C ALA A 213 8.54 -14.49 8.93
N PHE A 214 8.74 -14.09 7.67
CA PHE A 214 9.26 -12.77 7.33
C PHE A 214 8.29 -11.65 7.72
N VAL A 215 7.01 -11.73 7.34
CA VAL A 215 5.97 -10.76 7.73
C VAL A 215 5.89 -10.66 9.25
N LYS A 216 5.92 -11.82 9.95
CA LYS A 216 5.88 -11.84 11.42
C LYS A 216 7.09 -11.19 12.05
N ALA A 217 8.30 -11.43 11.54
CA ALA A 217 9.53 -10.82 12.09
C ALA A 217 9.49 -9.28 11.98
N VAL A 218 8.97 -8.74 10.87
CA VAL A 218 8.79 -7.29 10.70
C VAL A 218 7.66 -6.77 11.60
N ALA A 219 6.53 -7.47 11.70
CA ALA A 219 5.41 -7.09 12.57
C ALA A 219 5.83 -7.07 14.06
N ASP A 220 6.53 -8.10 14.50
CA ASP A 220 7.05 -8.20 15.87
C ASP A 220 8.06 -7.07 16.19
N PHE A 221 8.96 -6.75 15.23
CA PHE A 221 9.89 -5.64 15.38
C PHE A 221 9.18 -4.30 15.44
N ALA A 222 8.22 -4.06 14.52
CA ALA A 222 7.51 -2.80 14.42
C ALA A 222 6.44 -2.60 15.51
N GLY A 223 6.01 -3.67 16.17
CA GLY A 223 4.94 -3.63 17.17
C GLY A 223 3.56 -3.37 16.58
N VAL A 224 3.36 -3.63 15.27
CA VAL A 224 2.11 -3.35 14.55
C VAL A 224 1.60 -4.57 13.78
N ASP A 225 0.30 -4.60 13.56
CA ASP A 225 -0.33 -5.61 12.70
C ASP A 225 -0.16 -5.22 11.22
N ILE A 226 0.40 -6.10 10.40
CA ILE A 226 0.53 -5.92 8.96
C ILE A 226 -0.70 -6.50 8.27
N ALA A 227 -1.43 -5.65 7.54
CA ALA A 227 -2.68 -6.04 6.86
C ALA A 227 -2.45 -6.54 5.44
N HIS A 228 -1.45 -5.99 4.74
CA HIS A 228 -1.15 -6.35 3.36
C HIS A 228 0.34 -6.60 3.16
N PHE A 229 0.64 -7.51 2.24
CA PHE A 229 2.01 -7.83 1.85
C PHE A 229 2.17 -7.74 0.33
N VAL A 230 3.21 -7.05 -0.11
CA VAL A 230 3.60 -6.93 -1.52
C VAL A 230 5.05 -7.34 -1.67
N LYS A 231 5.29 -8.31 -2.54
CA LYS A 231 6.63 -8.78 -2.88
C LYS A 231 6.87 -8.67 -4.38
N THR A 232 8.06 -8.22 -4.76
CA THR A 232 8.50 -8.14 -6.16
C THR A 232 9.98 -8.49 -6.27
N ASP A 233 10.50 -8.48 -7.51
CA ASP A 233 11.91 -8.70 -7.82
C ASP A 233 12.44 -7.60 -8.76
N ALA A 234 13.76 -7.62 -9.01
CA ALA A 234 14.46 -6.70 -9.92
C ALA A 234 13.76 -6.59 -11.28
N ALA A 235 13.38 -7.73 -11.86
CA ALA A 235 12.71 -7.78 -13.16
C ALA A 235 11.28 -7.20 -13.10
N GLY A 236 10.59 -7.39 -11.97
CA GLY A 236 9.25 -6.84 -11.72
C GLY A 236 9.28 -5.32 -11.62
N ILE A 237 10.24 -4.77 -10.86
CA ILE A 237 10.45 -3.33 -10.75
C ILE A 237 10.78 -2.71 -12.10
N THR A 238 11.75 -3.27 -12.82
CA THR A 238 12.12 -2.80 -14.16
C THR A 238 10.91 -2.72 -15.08
N ARG A 239 10.12 -3.81 -15.17
CA ARG A 239 8.91 -3.83 -16.00
C ARG A 239 7.85 -2.83 -15.56
N LEU A 240 7.66 -2.65 -14.25
CA LEU A 240 6.68 -1.70 -13.74
C LEU A 240 7.05 -0.27 -14.10
N VAL A 241 8.31 0.12 -13.88
CA VAL A 241 8.80 1.47 -14.19
C VAL A 241 8.70 1.74 -15.70
N ASP A 242 9.07 0.78 -16.54
CA ASP A 242 8.96 0.91 -18.01
C ASP A 242 7.49 1.01 -18.45
N ALA A 243 6.60 0.20 -17.89
CA ALA A 243 5.18 0.19 -18.24
C ALA A 243 4.44 1.49 -17.86
N VAL A 244 4.89 2.18 -16.78
CA VAL A 244 4.35 3.52 -16.44
C VAL A 244 5.02 4.65 -17.25
N GLY A 245 5.98 4.34 -18.12
CA GLY A 245 6.72 5.31 -18.93
C GLY A 245 7.78 6.08 -18.16
N GLY A 246 8.44 5.43 -17.20
CA GLY A 246 9.48 5.99 -16.35
C GLY A 246 8.95 6.75 -15.14
N VAL A 247 9.84 7.02 -14.18
CA VAL A 247 9.57 7.78 -12.95
C VAL A 247 10.49 8.98 -12.84
N GLU A 248 9.95 10.15 -12.44
CA GLU A 248 10.74 11.35 -12.22
C GLU A 248 11.26 11.34 -10.79
N VAL A 249 12.59 11.35 -10.65
CA VAL A 249 13.28 11.34 -9.35
C VAL A 249 14.31 12.46 -9.32
N ASP A 250 14.48 13.10 -8.17
CA ASP A 250 15.56 14.04 -7.90
C ASP A 250 16.67 13.28 -7.16
N ILE A 251 17.79 13.04 -7.85
CA ILE A 251 18.94 12.29 -7.32
C ILE A 251 19.84 13.27 -6.59
N SER A 252 19.97 13.12 -5.28
CA SER A 252 20.75 14.04 -4.43
C SER A 252 22.27 13.90 -4.62
N GLU A 253 22.76 12.69 -4.88
CA GLU A 253 24.15 12.33 -5.08
C GLU A 253 24.29 11.47 -6.32
N GLU A 254 25.33 11.71 -7.16
CA GLU A 254 25.58 10.92 -8.36
C GLU A 254 25.78 9.43 -8.05
N VAL A 255 25.34 8.56 -8.95
CA VAL A 255 25.49 7.12 -8.82
C VAL A 255 26.50 6.60 -9.84
N ASP A 256 27.64 6.15 -9.36
CA ASP A 256 28.66 5.41 -10.11
C ASP A 256 29.03 4.15 -9.31
N ASP A 257 28.12 3.18 -9.30
CA ASP A 257 28.23 1.94 -8.52
C ASP A 257 28.21 0.72 -9.45
N PRO A 258 29.37 0.17 -9.81
CA PRO A 258 29.44 -1.03 -10.68
C PRO A 258 28.75 -2.27 -10.06
N ALA A 259 28.57 -2.32 -8.73
CA ALA A 259 27.85 -3.40 -8.09
C ALA A 259 26.31 -3.26 -8.24
N ALA A 260 25.83 -2.02 -8.38
CA ALA A 260 24.42 -1.73 -8.60
C ALA A 260 23.98 -1.93 -10.05
N GLY A 261 24.88 -1.68 -11.00
CA GLY A 261 24.60 -1.79 -12.43
C GLY A 261 25.69 -1.15 -13.29
N ASP A 262 25.43 -1.09 -14.59
CA ASP A 262 26.36 -0.51 -15.59
C ASP A 262 25.90 0.90 -16.06
N VAL A 263 25.01 1.54 -15.31
CA VAL A 263 24.44 2.84 -15.64
C VAL A 263 24.95 3.89 -14.66
N TYR A 264 25.60 4.93 -15.20
CA TYR A 264 25.94 6.13 -14.46
C TYR A 264 24.72 7.07 -14.38
N LEU A 265 24.38 7.55 -13.18
CA LEU A 265 23.28 8.48 -12.96
C LEU A 265 23.83 9.77 -12.34
N PRO A 266 23.79 10.91 -13.06
CA PRO A 266 24.19 12.19 -12.48
C PRO A 266 23.22 12.65 -11.40
N ALA A 267 23.69 13.47 -10.47
CA ALA A 267 22.83 14.15 -9.52
C ALA A 267 21.85 15.10 -10.22
N GLY A 268 20.68 15.34 -9.60
CA GLY A 268 19.63 16.22 -10.09
C GLY A 268 18.39 15.49 -10.58
N ARG A 269 17.40 16.29 -11.00
CA ARG A 269 16.09 15.80 -11.43
C ARG A 269 16.13 15.17 -12.81
N GLN A 270 15.69 13.93 -12.93
CA GLN A 270 15.63 13.19 -14.18
C GLN A 270 14.52 12.16 -14.20
N VAL A 271 14.16 11.70 -15.41
CA VAL A 271 13.20 10.61 -15.61
C VAL A 271 13.98 9.32 -15.79
N LEU A 272 13.77 8.37 -14.90
CA LEU A 272 14.43 7.06 -14.91
C LEU A 272 13.54 6.03 -15.59
N GLY A 273 14.10 5.27 -16.54
CA GLY A 273 13.51 4.03 -17.02
C GLY A 273 13.75 2.89 -16.02
N GLY A 274 13.26 1.68 -16.35
CA GLY A 274 13.31 0.57 -15.40
C GLY A 274 14.73 0.17 -14.98
N ARG A 275 15.69 0.23 -15.90
CA ARG A 275 17.09 -0.11 -15.64
C ARG A 275 17.79 0.94 -14.77
N GLU A 276 17.59 2.21 -15.08
CA GLU A 276 18.11 3.32 -14.30
C GLU A 276 17.53 3.32 -12.88
N ALA A 277 16.24 3.10 -12.76
CA ALA A 277 15.57 3.00 -11.45
C ALA A 277 16.10 1.81 -10.63
N LEU A 278 16.33 0.65 -11.25
CA LEU A 278 16.91 -0.51 -10.57
C LEU A 278 18.34 -0.23 -10.10
N THR A 279 19.17 0.43 -10.94
CA THR A 279 20.53 0.84 -10.55
C THR A 279 20.48 1.79 -9.33
N LEU A 280 19.59 2.78 -9.33
CA LEU A 280 19.43 3.71 -8.19
C LEU A 280 18.98 2.99 -6.90
N LEU A 281 18.08 2.00 -7.01
CA LEU A 281 17.59 1.23 -5.86
C LEU A 281 18.67 0.34 -5.24
N ARG A 282 19.62 -0.16 -6.04
CA ARG A 282 20.69 -1.07 -5.63
C ARG A 282 21.94 -0.33 -5.15
N ALA A 283 22.17 0.88 -5.64
CA ALA A 283 23.37 1.65 -5.34
C ALA A 283 23.55 1.84 -3.83
N SER A 284 24.75 1.56 -3.34
CA SER A 284 25.10 1.54 -1.93
C SER A 284 26.44 2.19 -1.58
N ASN A 285 27.20 2.64 -2.59
CA ASN A 285 28.52 3.24 -2.42
C ASN A 285 28.49 4.73 -2.10
N PHE A 286 27.46 5.18 -1.34
CA PHE A 286 27.29 6.56 -0.94
C PHE A 286 28.08 6.91 0.32
N GLU A 287 28.42 8.20 0.49
CA GLU A 287 29.10 8.69 1.69
C GLU A 287 28.27 8.42 2.95
N ASN A 288 26.95 8.68 2.89
CA ASN A 288 26.00 8.39 3.97
C ASN A 288 25.46 6.94 3.97
N GLY A 289 26.07 6.05 3.20
CA GLY A 289 25.78 4.62 3.22
C GLY A 289 24.29 4.28 3.09
N ILE A 290 23.76 3.55 4.07
CA ILE A 290 22.40 3.01 4.06
C ILE A 290 21.31 4.09 4.10
N GLU A 291 21.60 5.28 4.66
CA GLU A 291 20.63 6.38 4.71
C GLU A 291 20.35 6.89 3.29
N GLN A 292 21.41 7.14 2.50
CA GLN A 292 21.25 7.58 1.12
C GLN A 292 20.61 6.50 0.26
N GLN A 293 21.02 5.23 0.41
CA GLN A 293 20.40 4.11 -0.30
C GLN A 293 18.90 4.03 -0.03
N THR A 294 18.50 4.04 1.24
CA THR A 294 17.07 3.96 1.60
C THR A 294 16.30 5.23 1.24
N SER A 295 16.95 6.39 1.21
CA SER A 295 16.37 7.63 0.70
C SER A 295 16.05 7.51 -0.80
N ASN A 296 16.97 6.98 -1.59
CA ASN A 296 16.77 6.71 -3.00
C ASN A 296 15.62 5.69 -3.23
N GLN A 297 15.55 4.64 -2.41
CA GLN A 297 14.45 3.66 -2.45
C GLN A 297 13.10 4.32 -2.16
N ARG A 298 13.01 5.20 -1.16
CA ARG A 298 11.80 5.98 -0.87
C ARG A 298 11.44 6.94 -2.00
N ALA A 299 12.42 7.60 -2.60
CA ALA A 299 12.20 8.52 -3.72
C ALA A 299 11.59 7.80 -4.93
N VAL A 300 12.13 6.64 -5.31
CA VAL A 300 11.58 5.82 -6.41
C VAL A 300 10.18 5.30 -6.06
N LEU A 301 9.97 4.78 -4.85
CA LEU A 301 8.67 4.29 -4.40
C LEU A 301 7.61 5.41 -4.39
N GLY A 302 7.98 6.59 -3.90
CA GLY A 302 7.13 7.77 -3.90
C GLY A 302 6.76 8.24 -5.31
N ALA A 303 7.75 8.39 -6.19
CA ALA A 303 7.55 8.79 -7.58
C ALA A 303 6.65 7.79 -8.33
N LEU A 304 6.90 6.49 -8.14
CA LEU A 304 6.09 5.43 -8.72
C LEU A 304 4.64 5.48 -8.20
N SER A 305 4.46 5.65 -6.90
CA SER A 305 3.13 5.75 -6.27
C SER A 305 2.34 6.94 -6.83
N LEU A 306 2.95 8.11 -6.93
CA LEU A 306 2.31 9.30 -7.49
C LEU A 306 1.95 9.11 -8.97
N LYS A 307 2.82 8.46 -9.74
CA LYS A 307 2.58 8.13 -11.15
C LYS A 307 1.37 7.19 -11.30
N LEU A 308 1.29 6.16 -10.49
CA LEU A 308 0.18 5.20 -10.46
C LEU A 308 -1.14 5.86 -10.05
N LEU A 309 -1.12 6.70 -9.01
CA LEU A 309 -2.31 7.40 -8.50
C LEU A 309 -2.78 8.53 -9.42
N GLY A 310 -1.89 9.08 -10.25
CA GLY A 310 -2.22 10.09 -11.26
C GLY A 310 -2.96 9.53 -12.50
N GLY A 311 -2.86 8.23 -12.74
CA GLY A 311 -3.49 7.55 -13.87
C GLY A 311 -5.01 7.39 -13.72
N SER A 312 -5.70 7.12 -14.83
CA SER A 312 -7.12 6.75 -14.79
C SER A 312 -7.29 5.30 -14.29
N THR A 313 -8.52 4.94 -13.89
CA THR A 313 -8.81 3.55 -13.50
C THR A 313 -8.58 2.56 -14.65
N LEU A 314 -8.78 3.00 -15.91
CA LEU A 314 -8.54 2.16 -17.08
C LEU A 314 -7.04 1.98 -17.33
N ASP A 315 -6.23 3.01 -17.12
CA ASP A 315 -4.77 2.93 -17.24
C ASP A 315 -4.21 1.96 -16.20
N LEU A 316 -4.67 2.07 -14.94
CA LEU A 316 -4.29 1.13 -13.88
C LEU A 316 -4.72 -0.30 -14.18
N LEU A 317 -5.92 -0.50 -14.75
CA LEU A 317 -6.39 -1.82 -15.12
C LEU A 317 -5.53 -2.43 -16.23
N SER A 318 -5.17 -1.63 -17.24
CA SER A 318 -4.28 -2.03 -18.32
C SER A 318 -2.88 -2.37 -17.79
N LEU A 319 -2.37 -1.55 -16.87
CA LEU A 319 -1.09 -1.79 -16.22
C LEU A 319 -1.09 -3.10 -15.40
N LEU A 320 -2.15 -3.33 -14.60
CA LEU A 320 -2.29 -4.59 -13.84
C LEU A 320 -2.37 -5.82 -14.77
N ASP A 321 -2.96 -5.68 -15.95
CA ASP A 321 -2.97 -6.76 -16.94
C ASP A 321 -1.59 -7.02 -17.53
N GLU A 322 -0.81 -5.98 -17.77
CA GLU A 322 0.55 -6.05 -18.33
C GLU A 322 1.57 -6.58 -17.32
N VAL A 323 1.62 -5.99 -16.12
CA VAL A 323 2.69 -6.25 -15.14
C VAL A 323 2.24 -7.00 -13.88
N GLY A 324 0.94 -7.32 -13.74
CA GLY A 324 0.42 -7.95 -12.52
C GLY A 324 1.12 -9.26 -12.13
N GLY A 325 1.64 -10.01 -13.10
CA GLY A 325 2.44 -11.21 -12.84
C GLY A 325 3.83 -10.95 -12.25
N SER A 326 4.27 -9.69 -12.18
CA SER A 326 5.57 -9.26 -11.61
C SER A 326 5.51 -8.99 -10.10
N PHE A 327 4.31 -9.04 -9.52
CA PHE A 327 4.09 -8.80 -8.10
C PHE A 327 3.39 -9.98 -7.47
N ARG A 328 3.70 -10.21 -6.18
CA ARG A 328 2.97 -11.15 -5.33
C ARG A 328 2.32 -10.34 -4.20
N THR A 329 1.00 -10.42 -4.05
CA THR A 329 0.27 -9.68 -3.03
C THR A 329 -1.01 -10.42 -2.63
N ASP A 330 -1.45 -10.20 -1.40
CA ASP A 330 -2.78 -10.61 -0.93
C ASP A 330 -3.89 -9.68 -1.45
N LEU A 331 -3.50 -8.46 -1.86
CA LEU A 331 -4.41 -7.47 -2.40
C LEU A 331 -4.77 -7.83 -3.84
N GLY A 332 -5.98 -8.37 -4.07
CA GLY A 332 -6.46 -8.67 -5.42
C GLY A 332 -6.62 -7.40 -6.27
N ALA A 333 -6.75 -7.57 -7.58
CA ALA A 333 -6.84 -6.46 -8.53
C ALA A 333 -7.97 -5.46 -8.21
N ARG A 334 -9.12 -5.93 -7.71
CA ARG A 334 -10.21 -5.03 -7.26
C ARG A 334 -9.83 -4.24 -6.02
N GLY A 335 -9.15 -4.85 -5.06
CA GLY A 335 -8.63 -4.19 -3.87
C GLY A 335 -7.63 -3.10 -4.23
N ALA A 336 -6.66 -3.41 -5.10
CA ALA A 336 -5.67 -2.47 -5.60
C ALA A 336 -6.31 -1.27 -6.32
N LEU A 337 -7.29 -1.50 -7.20
CA LEU A 337 -8.04 -0.43 -7.86
C LEU A 337 -8.87 0.41 -6.89
N SER A 338 -9.47 -0.22 -5.88
CA SER A 338 -10.23 0.48 -4.84
C SER A 338 -9.32 1.39 -4.02
N LEU A 339 -8.19 0.87 -3.55
CA LEU A 339 -7.18 1.62 -2.79
C LEU A 339 -6.63 2.80 -3.62
N ALA A 340 -6.23 2.54 -4.87
CA ALA A 340 -5.80 3.61 -5.77
C ALA A 340 -6.89 4.67 -6.00
N GLY A 341 -8.16 4.27 -6.07
CA GLY A 341 -9.29 5.19 -6.17
C GLY A 341 -9.45 6.07 -4.93
N LYS A 342 -9.25 5.54 -3.74
CA LYS A 342 -9.34 6.27 -2.45
C LYS A 342 -8.18 7.25 -2.28
N LEU A 343 -6.98 6.86 -2.69
CA LEU A 343 -5.77 7.69 -2.62
C LEU A 343 -5.60 8.66 -3.80
N ARG A 344 -6.49 8.61 -4.79
CA ARG A 344 -6.40 9.48 -5.97
C ARG A 344 -6.42 10.95 -5.60
N GLY A 345 -5.48 11.71 -6.17
CA GLY A 345 -5.29 13.13 -5.88
C GLY A 345 -4.59 13.39 -4.56
N MET A 346 -3.91 12.38 -4.00
CA MET A 346 -2.96 12.56 -2.92
C MET A 346 -1.85 13.51 -3.36
N ASP A 347 -1.53 14.46 -2.51
CA ASP A 347 -0.41 15.37 -2.74
C ASP A 347 0.94 14.67 -2.50
N ALA A 348 1.99 15.08 -3.21
CA ALA A 348 3.32 14.52 -3.01
C ALA A 348 3.83 14.72 -1.56
N SER A 349 3.48 15.84 -0.93
CA SER A 349 3.82 16.14 0.47
C SER A 349 3.10 15.23 1.49
N ALA A 350 2.06 14.52 1.06
CA ALA A 350 1.38 13.53 1.89
C ALA A 350 2.07 12.14 1.88
N VAL A 351 3.10 11.97 1.04
CA VAL A 351 4.01 10.81 1.08
C VAL A 351 5.24 11.21 1.87
N ARG A 352 5.35 10.72 3.08
CA ARG A 352 6.42 11.04 4.02
C ARG A 352 7.18 9.77 4.34
N GLY A 353 8.46 9.88 4.69
CA GLY A 353 9.18 8.68 5.05
C GLY A 353 10.53 8.94 5.70
N ALA A 354 10.97 7.96 6.48
CA ALA A 354 12.26 7.96 7.16
C ALA A 354 12.85 6.55 7.18
N LEU A 355 14.12 6.46 7.48
CA LEU A 355 14.82 5.22 7.82
C LEU A 355 14.55 4.89 9.30
N VAL A 356 14.44 3.59 9.64
CA VAL A 356 14.50 3.13 11.03
C VAL A 356 15.71 3.77 11.71
N PRO A 357 15.54 4.53 12.80
CA PRO A 357 16.69 5.16 13.47
C PRO A 357 17.59 4.11 14.11
N GLY A 358 18.89 4.23 13.91
CA GLY A 358 19.85 3.25 14.39
C GLY A 358 21.23 3.43 13.78
N GLN A 359 22.07 2.40 13.91
CA GLN A 359 23.44 2.41 13.41
C GLN A 359 23.87 1.03 12.93
N GLU A 360 24.83 0.99 12.03
CA GLU A 360 25.48 -0.24 11.59
C GLU A 360 26.44 -0.74 12.67
N LEU A 361 26.32 -2.02 13.00
CA LEU A 361 27.25 -2.72 13.89
C LEU A 361 28.32 -3.41 13.04
N GLN A 362 29.55 -2.98 13.22
CA GLN A 362 30.71 -3.64 12.60
C GLN A 362 31.09 -4.86 13.46
N GLY A 363 31.10 -6.05 12.88
CA GLY A 363 31.47 -7.30 13.55
C GLY A 363 32.33 -8.18 12.65
N ASP A 364 32.83 -9.29 13.20
CA ASP A 364 33.64 -10.28 12.46
C ASP A 364 32.84 -11.12 11.44
N GLY A 365 31.63 -10.69 11.10
CA GLY A 365 30.69 -11.36 10.20
C GLY A 365 29.93 -10.40 9.30
N ALA A 366 28.68 -10.74 8.96
CA ALA A 366 27.80 -9.85 8.20
C ALA A 366 27.53 -8.58 9.03
N SER A 367 27.54 -7.41 8.38
CA SER A 367 27.11 -6.16 9.01
C SER A 367 25.65 -6.26 9.44
N LEU A 368 25.38 -5.90 10.70
CA LEU A 368 24.02 -5.82 11.25
C LEU A 368 23.67 -4.36 11.52
N TYR A 369 22.41 -4.01 11.31
CA TYR A 369 21.89 -2.70 11.67
C TYR A 369 21.12 -2.80 13.00
N ALA A 370 21.54 -2.06 14.01
CA ALA A 370 20.87 -2.02 15.31
C ALA A 370 19.96 -0.78 15.37
N ALA A 371 18.67 -1.01 15.55
CA ALA A 371 17.72 0.07 15.78
C ALA A 371 17.96 0.70 17.17
N SER A 372 17.86 2.03 17.25
CA SER A 372 17.80 2.77 18.51
C SER A 372 16.40 2.63 19.11
N SER A 373 16.27 1.95 20.23
CA SER A 373 14.98 1.58 20.85
C SER A 373 14.09 2.79 21.12
N ASP A 374 14.65 3.84 21.72
CA ASP A 374 13.88 5.03 22.14
C ASP A 374 13.48 5.89 20.93
N ALA A 375 14.42 6.14 20.02
CA ALA A 375 14.13 6.87 18.78
C ALA A 375 13.15 6.11 17.88
N TRP A 376 13.22 4.78 17.85
CA TRP A 376 12.27 3.93 17.13
C TRP A 376 10.86 4.03 17.73
N SER A 377 10.74 3.95 19.06
CA SER A 377 9.43 4.10 19.74
C SER A 377 8.80 5.45 19.42
N THR A 378 9.58 6.52 19.54
CA THR A 378 9.14 7.88 19.20
C THR A 378 8.72 8.01 17.74
N MET A 379 9.50 7.45 16.81
CA MET A 379 9.14 7.46 15.38
C MET A 379 7.82 6.73 15.15
N MET A 380 7.61 5.56 15.76
CA MET A 380 6.37 4.79 15.56
C MET A 380 5.15 5.49 16.17
N GLU A 381 5.27 6.15 17.31
CA GLU A 381 4.21 6.99 17.88
C GLU A 381 3.79 8.10 16.91
N ARG A 382 4.74 8.75 16.25
CA ARG A 382 4.47 9.76 15.21
C ARG A 382 3.82 9.16 13.98
N VAL A 383 4.31 8.01 13.52
CA VAL A 383 3.72 7.28 12.40
C VAL A 383 2.26 6.92 12.71
N GLU A 384 1.96 6.42 13.92
CA GLU A 384 0.60 6.10 14.34
C GLU A 384 -0.30 7.34 14.40
N ALA A 385 0.23 8.48 14.86
CA ALA A 385 -0.46 9.75 14.86
C ALA A 385 -0.69 10.33 13.44
N GLY A 386 -0.06 9.77 12.41
CA GLY A 386 -0.12 10.28 11.03
C GLY A 386 0.76 11.50 10.82
N GLU A 387 1.74 11.70 11.68
CA GLU A 387 2.74 12.75 11.59
C GLU A 387 3.91 12.35 10.67
N ASP A 388 4.85 13.28 10.45
CA ASP A 388 6.04 12.99 9.65
C ASP A 388 7.03 12.11 10.43
N PRO A 389 7.37 10.91 9.96
CA PRO A 389 8.35 10.07 10.64
C PRO A 389 9.78 10.65 10.63
N ALA A 390 10.10 11.49 9.63
CA ALA A 390 11.44 12.08 9.46
C ALA A 390 11.73 13.25 10.39
N VAL A 391 10.71 13.83 11.02
CA VAL A 391 10.98 14.88 12.01
C VAL A 391 11.59 14.17 13.22
N ALA A 392 12.91 14.17 13.29
CA ALA A 392 13.55 13.98 14.58
C ALA A 392 12.84 14.91 15.58
N ASP A 393 12.53 14.43 16.78
CA ASP A 393 12.33 15.37 17.86
C ASP A 393 13.44 16.38 17.72
N GLU A 394 13.11 17.69 17.66
CA GLU A 394 14.13 18.68 17.94
C GLU A 394 14.78 18.16 19.23
N ALA A 395 16.00 17.66 19.11
CA ALA A 395 16.79 17.23 20.27
C ALA A 395 16.57 18.35 21.28
N PRO A 396 16.09 18.10 22.50
CA PRO A 396 15.55 19.14 23.35
C PRO A 396 16.54 20.31 23.30
N SER A 397 16.12 21.38 22.60
CA SER A 397 17.03 22.51 22.34
C SER A 397 17.30 23.09 23.68
N VAL A 398 18.47 22.75 24.20
CA VAL A 398 18.93 23.26 25.47
C VAL A 398 19.16 24.75 25.28
N ASP A 399 18.58 25.56 26.16
CA ASP A 399 18.79 27.01 26.10
C ASP A 399 20.31 27.29 25.95
N PRO A 400 20.76 27.91 24.84
CA PRO A 400 22.18 28.21 24.61
C PRO A 400 22.86 28.91 25.77
N ALA A 401 22.13 29.69 26.61
CA ALA A 401 22.62 30.37 27.76
C ALA A 401 22.72 29.51 29.04
N SER A 402 22.18 28.27 29.00
CA SER A 402 22.11 27.40 30.20
C SER A 402 23.40 26.63 30.49
N PHE A 403 24.30 26.51 29.52
CA PHE A 403 25.57 25.80 29.65
C PHE A 403 26.76 26.61 29.14
N THR A 404 27.96 26.16 29.45
CA THR A 404 29.22 26.85 29.14
C THR A 404 30.03 26.13 28.07
N ILE A 405 30.70 26.89 27.19
CA ILE A 405 31.50 26.34 26.09
C ILE A 405 32.95 26.84 26.19
N THR A 406 33.90 25.92 26.04
CA THR A 406 35.30 26.21 25.70
C THR A 406 35.50 25.99 24.19
N VAL A 407 36.18 26.92 23.51
CA VAL A 407 36.50 26.79 22.08
C VAL A 407 38.01 26.66 21.91
N ARG A 408 38.47 25.58 21.28
CA ARG A 408 39.87 25.33 20.94
C ARG A 408 40.07 25.32 19.44
N ASN A 409 41.13 25.95 18.95
CA ASN A 409 41.46 25.95 17.54
C ASN A 409 42.30 24.71 17.19
N GLY A 410 41.73 23.78 16.44
CA GLY A 410 42.39 22.64 15.84
C GLY A 410 42.59 22.78 14.33
N SER A 411 42.31 23.98 13.76
CA SER A 411 42.47 24.27 12.34
C SER A 411 43.72 25.11 12.07
N ALA A 412 44.09 25.22 10.77
CA ALA A 412 45.18 26.10 10.32
C ALA A 412 44.81 27.59 10.34
N ILE A 413 43.57 27.98 10.71
CA ILE A 413 43.07 29.35 10.65
C ILE A 413 43.56 30.15 11.86
N THR A 414 44.40 31.15 11.64
CA THR A 414 44.87 32.04 12.72
C THR A 414 43.71 32.78 13.35
N GLY A 415 43.55 32.63 14.68
CA GLY A 415 42.47 33.26 15.44
C GLY A 415 41.08 32.58 15.23
N GLY A 416 41.02 31.38 14.65
CA GLY A 416 39.78 30.65 14.37
C GLY A 416 38.92 30.46 15.61
N ALA A 417 39.49 30.06 16.75
CA ALA A 417 38.73 29.89 17.98
C ALA A 417 38.02 31.18 18.45
N ALA A 418 38.68 32.34 18.34
CA ALA A 418 38.06 33.61 18.73
C ALA A 418 36.94 34.05 17.77
N GLN A 419 37.08 33.76 16.47
CA GLN A 419 36.05 34.07 15.47
C GLN A 419 34.84 33.14 15.65
N LEU A 420 35.06 31.84 15.87
CA LEU A 420 34.00 30.89 16.15
C LEU A 420 33.27 31.22 17.46
N ALA A 421 34.03 31.60 18.50
CA ALA A 421 33.46 32.05 19.78
C ALA A 421 32.52 33.25 19.59
N GLY A 422 32.94 34.27 18.82
CA GLY A 422 32.08 35.41 18.50
C GLY A 422 30.81 35.02 17.72
N THR A 423 30.91 34.00 16.86
CA THR A 423 29.74 33.46 16.15
C THR A 423 28.77 32.76 17.11
N LEU A 424 29.28 31.95 18.04
CA LEU A 424 28.49 31.27 19.06
C LEU A 424 27.85 32.26 20.04
N GLU A 425 28.63 33.26 20.52
CA GLU A 425 28.10 34.31 21.38
C GLU A 425 27.00 35.14 20.70
N GLY A 426 27.14 35.41 19.40
CA GLY A 426 26.11 36.07 18.58
C GLY A 426 24.82 35.27 18.47
N ARG A 427 24.86 33.97 18.71
CA ARG A 427 23.73 33.06 18.76
C ARG A 427 23.22 32.74 20.17
N GLY A 428 23.75 33.44 21.18
CA GLY A 428 23.30 33.34 22.57
C GLY A 428 24.04 32.32 23.43
N PHE A 429 25.07 31.63 22.90
CA PHE A 429 25.86 30.67 23.67
C PHE A 429 26.84 31.39 24.62
N LYS A 430 27.18 30.72 25.72
CA LYS A 430 28.05 31.23 26.75
C LYS A 430 29.46 30.67 26.59
N VAL A 431 30.30 31.32 25.79
CA VAL A 431 31.71 30.96 25.66
C VAL A 431 32.52 31.51 26.83
N VAL A 432 33.16 30.63 27.60
CA VAL A 432 33.92 30.98 28.80
C VAL A 432 35.42 31.00 28.55
N GLU A 433 35.90 30.27 27.56
CA GLU A 433 37.33 30.19 27.26
C GLU A 433 37.57 29.97 25.77
N THR A 434 38.65 30.57 25.24
CA THR A 434 39.14 30.33 23.88
C THR A 434 40.64 30.07 23.89
N GLY A 435 41.11 29.15 23.04
CA GLY A 435 42.53 28.81 22.97
C GLY A 435 42.89 27.96 21.75
N ASN A 436 44.08 27.39 21.79
CA ASN A 436 44.51 26.40 20.81
C ASN A 436 44.48 25.00 21.45
N THR A 437 44.45 23.96 20.63
CA THR A 437 44.65 22.59 21.09
C THR A 437 46.07 22.41 21.63
N ASP A 438 46.23 21.57 22.65
CA ASP A 438 47.55 21.33 23.29
C ASP A 438 48.51 20.56 22.35
N VAL A 439 47.98 19.82 21.42
CA VAL A 439 48.71 19.10 20.39
C VAL A 439 48.47 19.82 19.05
N TYR A 440 49.52 20.20 18.36
CA TYR A 440 49.41 20.77 17.02
C TYR A 440 49.05 19.68 16.01
N ALA A 441 47.76 19.31 16.01
CA ALA A 441 47.16 18.44 15.02
C ALA A 441 46.06 19.20 14.33
N ALA A 442 46.06 19.25 13.01
CA ALA A 442 44.92 19.74 12.26
C ALA A 442 43.81 18.69 12.38
N TYR A 443 42.63 19.13 12.78
CA TYR A 443 41.44 18.33 12.79
C TYR A 443 40.70 18.58 11.48
N ASP A 444 40.42 17.50 10.75
CA ASP A 444 39.71 17.60 9.46
C ASP A 444 38.28 18.10 9.68
N GLU A 445 37.67 17.75 10.83
CA GLU A 445 36.29 18.02 11.19
C GLU A 445 36.21 18.67 12.58
N THR A 446 35.26 19.59 12.76
CA THR A 446 34.95 20.20 14.05
C THR A 446 34.32 19.21 15.00
N LEU A 447 34.87 19.05 16.19
CA LEU A 447 34.36 18.17 17.23
C LEU A 447 33.70 18.99 18.34
N VAL A 448 32.50 18.60 18.72
CA VAL A 448 31.79 19.13 19.88
C VAL A 448 31.75 18.06 20.95
N VAL A 449 32.58 18.20 21.96
CA VAL A 449 32.91 17.17 22.97
C VAL A 449 32.18 17.45 24.26
N TYR A 450 31.56 16.41 24.85
CA TYR A 450 30.99 16.39 26.18
C TYR A 450 31.61 15.25 27.00
N ASN A 451 31.84 15.47 28.31
CA ASN A 451 32.36 14.43 29.19
C ASN A 451 31.31 13.79 30.12
N ASP A 452 30.14 14.42 30.25
CA ASP A 452 29.01 13.94 31.02
C ASP A 452 27.81 13.80 30.04
N ASP A 453 27.14 12.68 30.03
CA ASP A 453 25.97 12.39 29.17
C ASP A 453 24.83 13.41 29.36
N ALA A 454 24.78 14.10 30.53
CA ALA A 454 23.85 15.21 30.76
C ALA A 454 24.00 16.37 29.76
N TYR A 455 25.19 16.53 29.16
CA TYR A 455 25.49 17.58 28.19
C TYR A 455 25.50 17.12 26.74
N GLU A 456 25.08 15.88 26.44
CA GLU A 456 24.95 15.39 25.06
C GLU A 456 23.99 16.25 24.23
N ALA A 457 22.80 16.58 24.78
CA ALA A 457 21.84 17.46 24.15
C ALA A 457 22.36 18.91 23.97
N ALA A 458 23.17 19.38 24.90
CA ALA A 458 23.84 20.70 24.81
C ALA A 458 24.89 20.71 23.68
N ALA A 459 25.68 19.62 23.56
CA ALA A 459 26.65 19.44 22.48
C ALA A 459 25.96 19.38 21.12
N GLN A 460 24.86 18.66 21.02
CA GLN A 460 24.06 18.59 19.78
C GLN A 460 23.48 19.95 19.39
N THR A 461 22.98 20.74 20.38
CA THR A 461 22.49 22.11 20.15
C THR A 461 23.58 23.00 19.54
N VAL A 462 24.85 22.80 19.93
CA VAL A 462 25.99 23.55 19.35
C VAL A 462 26.22 23.12 17.90
N VAL A 463 26.23 21.80 17.60
CA VAL A 463 26.40 21.29 16.22
C VAL A 463 25.28 21.81 15.31
N ASP A 464 24.03 21.74 15.76
CA ASP A 464 22.87 22.24 15.01
C ASP A 464 22.95 23.73 14.73
N ALA A 465 23.40 24.48 15.74
CA ALA A 465 23.63 25.92 15.59
C ALA A 465 24.79 26.23 14.63
N LEU A 466 25.84 25.42 14.58
CA LEU A 466 26.95 25.61 13.67
C LEU A 466 26.58 25.20 12.25
N GLY A 467 25.84 24.12 12.08
CA GLY A 467 25.51 23.50 10.79
C GLY A 467 26.65 22.67 10.20
N PHE A 468 27.68 22.34 11.00
CA PHE A 468 28.83 21.52 10.67
C PHE A 468 29.45 20.91 11.93
N GLY A 469 30.36 19.94 11.77
CA GLY A 469 30.97 19.21 12.87
C GLY A 469 30.06 18.08 13.42
N ARG A 470 30.56 17.40 14.45
CA ARG A 470 29.81 16.31 15.11
C ARG A 470 30.01 16.28 16.61
N THR A 471 29.07 15.67 17.31
CA THR A 471 29.20 15.43 18.76
C THR A 471 30.11 14.23 19.04
N VAL A 472 30.86 14.32 20.16
CA VAL A 472 31.78 13.28 20.61
C VAL A 472 31.69 13.14 22.13
N ALA A 473 31.42 11.90 22.60
CA ALA A 473 31.58 11.57 24.01
C ALA A 473 33.07 11.54 24.37
N GLY A 474 33.52 12.47 25.19
CA GLY A 474 34.93 12.67 25.51
C GLY A 474 35.48 11.58 26.45
N ASN A 475 34.64 10.93 27.25
CA ASN A 475 35.00 9.86 28.18
C ASN A 475 36.26 10.18 29.02
N GLY A 476 36.46 11.47 29.34
CA GLY A 476 37.63 11.96 30.07
C GLY A 476 38.93 12.03 29.28
N PHE A 477 38.88 11.78 27.96
CA PHE A 477 40.07 11.92 27.09
C PHE A 477 40.44 13.39 26.84
N TYR A 478 39.43 14.26 26.80
CA TYR A 478 39.58 15.69 26.61
C TYR A 478 39.51 16.40 27.98
N ALA A 479 40.53 17.24 28.32
CA ALA A 479 40.56 18.00 29.56
C ALA A 479 40.02 19.43 29.31
N PHE A 480 38.88 19.76 29.93
CA PHE A 480 38.27 21.09 29.93
C PHE A 480 37.35 21.23 31.14
N GLU A 481 37.09 22.50 31.57
CA GLU A 481 36.30 22.79 32.76
C GLU A 481 34.87 23.25 32.46
N SER A 482 34.57 23.57 31.20
CA SER A 482 33.22 23.91 30.73
C SER A 482 32.35 22.68 30.56
N ASP A 483 31.08 22.89 30.31
CA ASP A 483 30.10 21.80 30.07
C ASP A 483 30.34 21.11 28.70
N VAL A 484 30.76 21.90 27.69
CA VAL A 484 31.02 21.48 26.32
C VAL A 484 32.33 22.05 25.81
N LEU A 485 33.12 21.27 25.07
CA LEU A 485 34.32 21.72 24.37
C LEU A 485 34.09 21.65 22.85
N VAL A 486 34.35 22.75 22.15
CA VAL A 486 34.39 22.79 20.70
C VAL A 486 35.83 22.81 20.22
N VAL A 487 36.27 21.80 19.49
CA VAL A 487 37.56 21.74 18.79
C VAL A 487 37.30 22.04 17.32
N LEU A 488 37.70 23.26 16.90
CA LEU A 488 37.49 23.74 15.53
C LEU A 488 38.33 22.95 14.54
N GLY A 489 37.73 22.39 13.51
CA GLY A 489 38.35 21.68 12.40
C GLY A 489 38.50 22.54 11.14
N GLU A 490 38.98 21.91 10.04
CA GLU A 490 39.16 22.54 8.73
C GLU A 490 37.87 22.67 7.92
N ASP A 491 36.78 22.00 8.36
CA ASP A 491 35.44 22.09 7.81
C ASP A 491 34.80 23.46 7.98
N TRP A 492 35.29 24.27 8.91
CA TRP A 492 34.82 25.64 9.13
C TRP A 492 35.46 26.64 8.16
N LYS A 493 34.64 27.46 7.55
CA LYS A 493 35.09 28.58 6.70
C LYS A 493 34.61 29.89 7.32
N PRO A 494 35.53 30.81 7.71
CA PRO A 494 35.12 32.09 8.25
C PRO A 494 34.25 32.84 7.23
N THR A 495 33.13 33.38 7.68
CA THR A 495 32.34 34.33 6.89
C THR A 495 33.15 35.62 6.72
N ALA A 496 33.40 36.04 5.48
CA ALA A 496 34.15 37.23 5.13
C ALA A 496 33.45 38.52 5.60
#